data_dc02003990cee2746a8a1eaad084a985
#
_entry.id   dc02003990cee2746a8a1eaad084a985
#
_cell.length_a   1.000
_cell.length_b   1.000
_cell.length_c   1.000
_cell.angle_alpha   90.00
_cell.angle_beta   90.00
_cell.angle_gamma   90.00
#
_symmetry.space_group_name_H-M   'P 1'
#
loop_
_entity.id
_entity.type
_entity.pdbx_description
1 polymer ?
#
loop_
_entity_poly.entity_id
_entity_poly.type
_entity_poly.pdbx_seq_one_letter_code
_entity_poly.pdbx_strand_id
1 'polypeptide(L)'
;TRIGKTVNGVSTGQIWNNGNVIAEYGTKGTKTYIRGAGGEIVKTKDSANNNRYFSYNAHGDTTNIIEKNAESTSFAVTAAYEYDAFGGLVTGTGGEADSNGFRYNGQYTDEETGLIYLRNRYYDPSIGRFTQEDPYWNPGNMIYGDQQFEEGEVKIPDYYAIVQSANLYVYCSNDPVNGVDPTGMVAYEWFNSSDEAAMDWAWNYYAKTDYSRFEQLSIIYKIKSGDKVYYTYGYAVDILESSSVANPHYSDPNAARQYAPTGIIGWEVSEYGFVHSHASTTELSLDDKKSVLNADFSIVYAVVPNEYNNSVVDIFKYHDTRSNGYSVEGVVYGMSCLLY
;
A
#
# COMPACT_ATOMS: atom_id res chain seq x y z
N THR A 1 10.91 -12.83 7.61
CA THR A 1 10.96 -11.90 8.76
C THR A 1 12.23 -12.16 9.55
N ARG A 2 13.01 -11.10 9.82
CA ARG A 2 14.23 -11.17 10.62
C ARG A 2 13.88 -11.33 12.10
N ILE A 3 14.43 -12.36 12.76
CA ILE A 3 14.19 -12.63 14.19
C ILE A 3 15.25 -12.03 15.12
N GLY A 4 16.31 -11.46 14.57
CA GLY A 4 17.39 -10.82 15.34
C GLY A 4 18.60 -10.50 14.47
N LYS A 5 19.55 -9.80 15.07
CA LYS A 5 20.85 -9.48 14.45
C LYS A 5 21.97 -9.52 15.50
N THR A 6 23.20 -9.69 15.02
CA THR A 6 24.42 -9.57 15.84
C THR A 6 25.36 -8.58 15.20
N VAL A 7 25.73 -7.54 15.93
CA VAL A 7 26.63 -6.48 15.48
C VAL A 7 27.78 -6.37 16.49
N ASN A 8 29.01 -6.53 16.03
CA ASN A 8 30.20 -6.47 16.89
C ASN A 8 30.10 -7.36 18.16
N GLY A 9 29.52 -8.56 18.01
CA GLY A 9 29.31 -9.51 19.12
C GLY A 9 28.12 -9.20 20.04
N VAL A 10 27.39 -8.12 19.80
CA VAL A 10 26.16 -7.78 20.51
C VAL A 10 24.95 -8.31 19.76
N SER A 11 24.21 -9.23 20.37
CA SER A 11 23.02 -9.81 19.78
C SER A 11 21.74 -9.11 20.26
N THR A 12 20.86 -8.83 19.31
CA THR A 12 19.49 -8.31 19.57
C THR A 12 18.50 -9.24 18.89
N GLY A 13 17.54 -9.80 19.66
CA GLY A 13 16.42 -10.58 19.15
C GLY A 13 15.19 -9.69 18.99
N GLN A 14 14.30 -10.07 18.09
CA GLN A 14 13.05 -9.35 17.82
C GLN A 14 11.86 -10.29 17.91
N ILE A 15 10.78 -9.82 18.53
CA ILE A 15 9.49 -10.50 18.58
C ILE A 15 8.54 -9.73 17.68
N TRP A 16 7.89 -10.46 16.79
CA TRP A 16 7.01 -9.91 15.77
C TRP A 16 5.55 -10.33 16.00
N ASN A 17 4.62 -9.43 15.69
CA ASN A 17 3.20 -9.70 15.61
C ASN A 17 2.62 -8.96 14.40
N ASN A 18 1.91 -9.69 13.51
CA ASN A 18 1.30 -9.13 12.30
C ASN A 18 2.27 -8.24 11.48
N GLY A 19 3.49 -8.74 11.22
CA GLY A 19 4.49 -8.00 10.45
C GLY A 19 5.16 -6.83 11.18
N ASN A 20 4.85 -6.61 12.46
CA ASN A 20 5.39 -5.52 13.26
C ASN A 20 6.24 -6.04 14.43
N VAL A 21 7.38 -5.40 14.69
CA VAL A 21 8.16 -5.66 15.89
C VAL A 21 7.40 -5.13 17.10
N ILE A 22 7.15 -5.99 18.09
CA ILE A 22 6.49 -5.64 19.35
C ILE A 22 7.46 -5.65 20.53
N ALA A 23 8.62 -6.30 20.40
CA ALA A 23 9.66 -6.23 21.41
C ALA A 23 11.04 -6.52 20.79
N GLU A 24 12.05 -5.91 21.37
CA GLU A 24 13.46 -6.25 21.18
C GLU A 24 14.07 -6.68 22.52
N TYR A 25 14.96 -7.65 22.49
CA TYR A 25 15.64 -8.15 23.69
C TYR A 25 17.09 -8.51 23.37
N GLY A 26 17.95 -8.37 24.34
CA GLY A 26 19.36 -8.68 24.19
C GLY A 26 20.20 -8.17 25.36
N THR A 27 21.51 -8.05 25.15
CA THR A 27 22.45 -7.63 26.21
C THR A 27 22.20 -6.22 26.75
N LYS A 28 21.53 -5.37 25.96
CA LYS A 28 21.14 -4.00 26.39
C LYS A 28 19.78 -3.96 27.11
N GLY A 29 19.19 -5.11 27.43
CA GLY A 29 17.88 -5.22 28.07
C GLY A 29 16.77 -5.50 27.06
N THR A 30 15.54 -5.22 27.49
CA THR A 30 14.31 -5.41 26.68
C THR A 30 13.68 -4.05 26.41
N LYS A 31 13.24 -3.82 25.17
CA LYS A 31 12.42 -2.68 24.76
C LYS A 31 11.12 -3.20 24.15
N THR A 32 9.99 -2.76 24.66
CA THR A 32 8.66 -3.11 24.14
C THR A 32 8.08 -1.94 23.34
N TYR A 33 7.34 -2.26 22.29
CA TYR A 33 6.72 -1.31 21.36
C TYR A 33 5.21 -1.45 21.43
N ILE A 34 4.53 -0.42 21.93
CA ILE A 34 3.08 -0.31 21.94
C ILE A 34 2.69 0.39 20.65
N ARG A 35 1.85 -0.26 19.87
CA ARG A 35 1.44 0.21 18.54
C ARG A 35 -0.01 0.65 18.54
N GLY A 36 -0.32 1.63 17.71
CA GLY A 36 -1.67 2.07 17.38
C GLY A 36 -2.32 1.17 16.32
N ALA A 37 -3.52 1.54 15.93
CA ALA A 37 -4.34 0.77 14.98
C ALA A 37 -3.71 0.70 13.58
N GLY A 38 -2.98 1.74 13.14
CA GLY A 38 -2.24 1.77 11.88
C GLY A 38 -0.87 1.09 11.94
N GLY A 39 -0.51 0.44 13.05
CA GLY A 39 0.79 -0.21 13.21
C GLY A 39 1.93 0.73 13.64
N GLU A 40 1.67 2.02 13.77
CA GLU A 40 2.62 3.02 14.26
C GLU A 40 3.05 2.74 15.71
N ILE A 41 4.28 3.08 16.06
CA ILE A 41 4.73 3.03 17.45
C ILE A 41 4.20 4.26 18.19
N VAL A 42 3.21 4.07 19.03
CA VAL A 42 2.71 5.16 19.88
C VAL A 42 3.67 5.40 21.04
N LYS A 43 4.22 4.30 21.58
CA LYS A 43 5.01 4.34 22.79
C LYS A 43 6.00 3.19 22.85
N THR A 44 7.18 3.46 23.40
CA THR A 44 8.11 2.40 23.82
C THR A 44 8.28 2.41 25.33
N LYS A 45 8.63 1.24 25.87
CA LYS A 45 9.02 1.05 27.26
C LYS A 45 10.25 0.17 27.33
N ASP A 46 11.30 0.64 27.97
CA ASP A 46 12.52 -0.12 28.18
C ASP A 46 12.57 -0.82 29.56
N SER A 47 13.61 -1.63 29.79
CA SER A 47 13.80 -2.37 31.03
C SER A 47 14.07 -1.45 32.26
N ALA A 48 14.45 -0.20 32.03
CA ALA A 48 14.61 0.83 33.07
C ALA A 48 13.29 1.59 33.35
N ASN A 49 12.18 1.16 32.71
CA ASN A 49 10.86 1.77 32.85
C ASN A 49 10.69 3.14 32.19
N ASN A 50 11.64 3.56 31.35
CA ASN A 50 11.50 4.80 30.59
C ASN A 50 10.43 4.62 29.51
N ASN A 51 9.59 5.63 29.38
CA ASN A 51 8.52 5.65 28.38
C ASN A 51 8.81 6.75 27.37
N ARG A 52 8.85 6.40 26.08
CA ARG A 52 9.06 7.35 25.00
C ARG A 52 7.91 7.28 24.03
N TYR A 53 7.49 8.43 23.55
CA TYR A 53 6.37 8.61 22.63
C TYR A 53 6.89 9.08 21.29
N PHE A 54 6.27 8.62 20.21
CA PHE A 54 6.70 8.89 18.84
C PHE A 54 5.74 9.87 18.18
N SER A 55 6.27 10.78 17.38
CA SER A 55 5.50 11.61 16.46
C SER A 55 5.98 11.40 15.04
N TYR A 56 5.07 11.57 14.09
CA TYR A 56 5.25 11.27 12.69
C TYR A 56 4.82 12.44 11.81
N ASN A 57 5.40 12.55 10.63
CA ASN A 57 4.88 13.41 9.57
C ASN A 57 3.78 12.70 8.78
N ALA A 58 3.28 13.35 7.72
CA ALA A 58 2.22 12.79 6.88
C ALA A 58 2.65 11.58 6.05
N HIS A 59 3.95 11.40 5.83
CA HIS A 59 4.52 10.28 5.10
C HIS A 59 4.75 9.05 6.01
N GLY A 60 4.57 9.20 7.34
CA GLY A 60 4.83 8.13 8.31
C GLY A 60 6.27 8.10 8.84
N ASP A 61 7.09 9.10 8.51
CA ASP A 61 8.45 9.19 9.04
C ASP A 61 8.43 9.61 10.50
N THR A 62 9.21 8.95 11.33
CA THR A 62 9.42 9.40 12.73
C THR A 62 10.10 10.75 12.72
N THR A 63 9.42 11.79 13.23
CA THR A 63 9.98 13.13 13.31
C THR A 63 10.57 13.43 14.68
N ASN A 64 9.92 12.96 15.75
CA ASN A 64 10.42 13.18 17.10
C ASN A 64 10.19 11.97 18.00
N ILE A 65 11.06 11.85 18.99
CA ILE A 65 10.85 11.03 20.18
C ILE A 65 10.75 11.96 21.38
N ILE A 66 9.73 11.73 22.19
CA ILE A 66 9.35 12.59 23.30
C ILE A 66 9.34 11.76 24.59
N GLU A 67 9.96 12.24 25.62
CA GLU A 67 9.94 11.62 26.93
C GLU A 67 9.23 12.53 27.94
N LYS A 68 8.40 11.92 28.78
CA LYS A 68 7.78 12.65 29.90
C LYS A 68 8.80 12.81 31.04
N ASN A 69 9.02 14.02 31.45
CA ASN A 69 9.86 14.27 32.61
C ASN A 69 9.22 13.65 33.89
N ALA A 70 9.97 12.83 34.62
CA ALA A 70 9.47 12.10 35.78
C ALA A 70 9.02 13.04 36.93
N GLU A 71 9.64 14.21 37.04
CA GLU A 71 9.43 15.15 38.15
C GLU A 71 8.45 16.29 37.79
N SER A 72 7.97 16.35 36.58
CA SER A 72 7.06 17.40 36.10
C SER A 72 5.99 16.91 35.14
N THR A 73 5.06 17.79 34.78
CA THR A 73 4.06 17.55 33.74
C THR A 73 4.60 17.90 32.33
N SER A 74 5.87 18.30 32.21
CA SER A 74 6.49 18.69 30.97
C SER A 74 6.98 17.48 30.17
N PHE A 75 7.09 17.67 28.87
CA PHE A 75 7.66 16.71 27.93
C PHE A 75 8.91 17.32 27.30
N ALA A 76 9.92 16.48 27.05
CA ALA A 76 11.14 16.86 26.39
C ALA A 76 11.29 16.05 25.07
N VAL A 77 11.71 16.70 24.00
CA VAL A 77 12.13 16.04 22.79
C VAL A 77 13.50 15.43 23.02
N THR A 78 13.60 14.10 23.00
CA THR A 78 14.85 13.36 23.24
C THR A 78 15.52 12.93 21.94
N ALA A 79 14.81 12.94 20.82
CA ALA A 79 15.35 12.84 19.47
C ALA A 79 14.48 13.62 18.49
N ALA A 80 15.10 14.18 17.45
CA ALA A 80 14.44 14.79 16.30
C ALA A 80 15.15 14.37 15.02
N TYR A 81 14.38 14.16 13.93
CA TYR A 81 14.87 13.65 12.66
C TYR A 81 14.33 14.44 11.47
N GLU A 82 15.19 14.64 10.48
CA GLU A 82 14.85 15.17 9.16
C GLU A 82 15.39 14.23 8.08
N TYR A 83 14.64 14.04 7.02
CA TYR A 83 14.97 13.12 5.93
C TYR A 83 14.94 13.85 4.59
N ASP A 84 15.74 13.37 3.65
CA ASP A 84 15.60 13.73 2.24
C ASP A 84 14.39 12.99 1.62
N ALA A 85 14.12 13.28 0.34
CA ALA A 85 12.99 12.70 -0.38
C ALA A 85 13.04 11.16 -0.48
N PHE A 86 14.23 10.57 -0.42
CA PHE A 86 14.42 9.12 -0.48
C PHE A 86 14.62 8.47 0.90
N GLY A 87 14.43 9.23 1.97
CA GLY A 87 14.53 8.70 3.34
C GLY A 87 15.96 8.64 3.89
N GLY A 88 16.90 9.24 3.19
CA GLY A 88 18.25 9.48 3.73
C GLY A 88 18.16 10.41 4.93
N LEU A 89 18.80 10.05 6.04
CA LEU A 89 18.81 10.88 7.23
C LEU A 89 19.68 12.13 7.01
N VAL A 90 19.06 13.31 6.95
CA VAL A 90 19.74 14.61 6.83
C VAL A 90 20.22 15.08 8.20
N THR A 91 19.34 15.01 9.20
CA THR A 91 19.63 15.44 10.56
C THR A 91 19.03 14.45 11.56
N GLY A 92 19.83 14.06 12.54
CA GLY A 92 19.40 13.34 13.73
C GLY A 92 20.00 14.01 14.95
N THR A 93 19.16 14.54 15.85
CA THR A 93 19.60 15.25 17.06
C THR A 93 18.96 14.68 18.30
N GLY A 94 19.63 14.86 19.44
CA GLY A 94 19.18 14.38 20.75
C GLY A 94 19.83 13.05 21.15
N GLY A 95 19.81 12.76 22.46
CA GLY A 95 20.50 11.61 23.02
C GLY A 95 19.97 10.24 22.65
N GLU A 96 18.73 10.19 22.15
CA GLU A 96 18.07 8.96 21.68
C GLU A 96 18.12 8.77 20.15
N ALA A 97 18.67 9.75 19.42
CA ALA A 97 18.65 9.75 17.97
C ALA A 97 19.32 8.50 17.39
N ASP A 98 20.46 8.11 17.92
CA ASP A 98 21.22 6.95 17.44
C ASP A 98 20.66 5.62 17.95
N SER A 99 20.01 5.62 19.13
CA SER A 99 19.49 4.40 19.76
C SER A 99 18.14 3.94 19.20
N ASN A 100 17.45 4.79 18.42
CA ASN A 100 16.19 4.45 17.78
C ASN A 100 16.39 3.90 16.38
N GLY A 101 15.95 2.66 16.17
CA GLY A 101 15.97 2.03 14.84
C GLY A 101 14.76 2.38 13.95
N PHE A 102 13.63 2.84 14.51
CA PHE A 102 12.44 3.12 13.73
C PHE A 102 12.42 4.57 13.25
N ARG A 103 12.72 4.80 11.97
CA ARG A 103 12.96 6.14 11.39
C ARG A 103 12.07 6.42 10.18
N TYR A 104 12.63 6.41 8.97
CA TYR A 104 11.91 6.68 7.71
C TYR A 104 10.74 5.72 7.53
N ASN A 105 9.58 6.26 7.21
CA ASN A 105 8.30 5.55 7.09
C ASN A 105 8.04 4.61 8.29
N GLY A 106 8.56 5.00 9.50
CA GLY A 106 8.51 4.20 10.71
C GLY A 106 9.11 2.80 10.59
N GLN A 107 9.91 2.54 9.57
CA GLN A 107 10.56 1.25 9.34
C GLN A 107 11.91 1.17 10.06
N TYR A 108 12.38 -0.06 10.22
CA TYR A 108 13.60 -0.33 10.97
C TYR A 108 14.85 -0.03 10.13
N THR A 109 15.62 0.95 10.57
CA THR A 109 16.94 1.26 10.00
C THR A 109 18.02 0.51 10.77
N ASP A 110 18.87 -0.21 10.08
CA ASP A 110 20.08 -0.80 10.67
C ASP A 110 21.19 0.27 10.70
N GLU A 111 21.45 0.78 11.91
CA GLU A 111 22.39 1.89 12.13
C GLU A 111 23.81 1.59 11.57
N GLU A 112 24.24 0.36 11.69
CA GLU A 112 25.57 -0.10 11.24
C GLU A 112 25.76 -0.06 9.73
N THR A 113 24.68 -0.11 8.96
CA THR A 113 24.73 -0.11 7.49
C THR A 113 24.00 1.06 6.84
N GLY A 114 23.11 1.74 7.59
CA GLY A 114 22.18 2.76 7.07
C GLY A 114 21.02 2.17 6.26
N LEU A 115 20.95 0.84 6.10
CA LEU A 115 19.91 0.19 5.33
C LEU A 115 18.59 0.14 6.09
N ILE A 116 17.50 0.31 5.38
CA ILE A 116 16.14 0.20 5.93
C ILE A 116 15.59 -1.19 5.64
N TYR A 117 15.17 -1.89 6.68
CA TYR A 117 14.61 -3.23 6.60
C TYR A 117 13.11 -3.19 6.31
N LEU A 118 12.72 -3.49 5.08
CA LEU A 118 11.34 -3.52 4.61
C LEU A 118 10.80 -4.97 4.51
N ARG A 119 11.14 -5.81 5.46
CA ARG A 119 10.70 -7.21 5.62
C ARG A 119 11.19 -8.17 4.53
N ASN A 120 10.83 -7.94 3.28
CA ASN A 120 11.23 -8.81 2.17
C ASN A 120 12.53 -8.35 1.52
N ARG A 121 12.81 -7.04 1.53
CA ARG A 121 14.02 -6.45 0.95
C ARG A 121 14.67 -5.45 1.90
N TYR A 122 15.94 -5.19 1.69
CA TYR A 122 16.64 -4.04 2.27
C TYR A 122 16.65 -2.89 1.27
N TYR A 123 16.32 -1.71 1.74
CA TYR A 123 16.35 -0.47 0.97
C TYR A 123 17.55 0.38 1.39
N ASP A 124 18.30 0.87 0.40
CA ASP A 124 19.41 1.79 0.60
C ASP A 124 18.96 3.22 0.22
N PRO A 125 18.67 4.07 1.20
CA PRO A 125 18.22 5.44 0.92
C PRO A 125 19.30 6.30 0.28
N SER A 126 20.60 5.97 0.44
CA SER A 126 21.70 6.74 -0.13
C SER A 126 21.75 6.67 -1.65
N ILE A 127 21.21 5.63 -2.24
CA ILE A 127 21.11 5.44 -3.69
C ILE A 127 19.66 5.36 -4.19
N GLY A 128 18.67 5.41 -3.27
CA GLY A 128 17.25 5.36 -3.58
C GLY A 128 16.81 4.02 -4.21
N ARG A 129 17.41 2.89 -3.78
CA ARG A 129 17.19 1.57 -4.40
C ARG A 129 17.11 0.47 -3.36
N PHE A 130 16.40 -0.59 -3.71
CA PHE A 130 16.53 -1.86 -3.00
C PHE A 130 17.91 -2.48 -3.24
N THR A 131 18.41 -3.25 -2.27
CA THR A 131 19.69 -3.98 -2.37
C THR A 131 19.50 -5.39 -2.95
N GLN A 132 18.27 -5.84 -3.09
CA GLN A 132 17.89 -7.12 -3.70
C GLN A 132 16.91 -6.87 -4.85
N GLU A 133 16.92 -7.76 -5.82
CA GLU A 133 15.93 -7.80 -6.90
C GLU A 133 14.52 -7.98 -6.34
N ASP A 134 13.55 -7.47 -7.06
CA ASP A 134 12.15 -7.70 -6.74
C ASP A 134 11.82 -9.18 -6.94
N PRO A 135 11.41 -9.90 -5.87
CA PRO A 135 11.16 -11.33 -5.96
C PRO A 135 9.89 -11.70 -6.74
N TYR A 136 9.04 -10.73 -7.03
CA TYR A 136 7.84 -10.92 -7.84
C TYR A 136 8.20 -11.15 -9.32
N TRP A 137 9.12 -10.34 -9.87
CA TRP A 137 9.49 -10.39 -11.26
C TRP A 137 10.44 -11.56 -11.55
N ASN A 138 10.11 -12.36 -12.55
CA ASN A 138 10.89 -13.50 -13.00
C ASN A 138 10.74 -13.68 -14.53
N PRO A 139 11.55 -14.50 -15.18
CA PRO A 139 11.48 -14.69 -16.64
C PRO A 139 10.11 -15.12 -17.18
N GLY A 140 9.24 -15.64 -16.33
CA GLY A 140 7.88 -16.04 -16.72
C GLY A 140 6.89 -14.88 -16.80
N ASN A 141 7.09 -13.81 -16.01
CA ASN A 141 6.14 -12.70 -15.93
C ASN A 141 6.68 -11.32 -16.36
N MET A 142 8.00 -11.16 -16.55
CA MET A 142 8.61 -9.88 -16.94
C MET A 142 8.13 -9.28 -18.28
N ILE A 143 7.61 -10.13 -19.19
CA ILE A 143 7.16 -9.68 -20.51
C ILE A 143 5.64 -9.66 -20.61
N TYR A 144 4.99 -10.62 -20.00
CA TYR A 144 3.56 -10.85 -20.17
C TYR A 144 2.75 -10.64 -18.89
N GLY A 145 3.40 -10.21 -17.78
CA GLY A 145 2.76 -10.14 -16.47
C GLY A 145 2.33 -11.52 -16.00
N ASP A 146 1.25 -11.56 -15.21
CA ASP A 146 0.65 -12.81 -14.70
C ASP A 146 -0.39 -13.42 -15.65
N GLN A 147 -0.41 -12.99 -16.93
CA GLN A 147 -1.36 -13.49 -17.92
C GLN A 147 -1.24 -15.01 -18.08
N GLN A 148 -2.37 -15.68 -18.00
CA GLN A 148 -2.49 -17.12 -18.29
C GLN A 148 -2.80 -17.28 -19.79
N PHE A 149 -2.03 -18.10 -20.49
CA PHE A 149 -2.20 -18.34 -21.93
C PHE A 149 -2.65 -19.77 -22.19
N GLU A 150 -3.63 -19.94 -23.05
CA GLU A 150 -3.99 -21.25 -23.59
C GLU A 150 -3.12 -21.61 -24.80
N GLU A 151 -3.08 -22.90 -25.13
CA GLU A 151 -2.30 -23.40 -26.29
C GLU A 151 -2.85 -22.81 -27.59
N GLY A 152 -2.00 -22.10 -28.34
CA GLY A 152 -2.34 -21.48 -29.62
C GLY A 152 -2.76 -20.00 -29.54
N GLU A 153 -2.79 -19.41 -28.36
CA GLU A 153 -3.04 -17.97 -28.20
C GLU A 153 -1.85 -17.11 -28.63
N VAL A 154 -2.18 -15.94 -29.17
CA VAL A 154 -1.17 -14.91 -29.48
C VAL A 154 -0.83 -14.18 -28.18
N LYS A 155 0.42 -14.32 -27.74
CA LYS A 155 0.91 -13.63 -26.55
C LYS A 155 1.18 -12.17 -26.86
N ILE A 156 0.48 -11.27 -26.17
CA ILE A 156 0.70 -9.82 -26.26
C ILE A 156 1.56 -9.38 -25.07
N PRO A 157 2.71 -8.73 -25.30
CA PRO A 157 3.53 -8.23 -24.22
C PRO A 157 2.78 -7.22 -23.34
N ASP A 158 2.90 -7.35 -22.02
CA ASP A 158 2.39 -6.41 -21.07
C ASP A 158 3.39 -5.24 -20.90
N TYR A 159 2.97 -4.04 -21.27
CA TYR A 159 3.82 -2.84 -21.21
C TYR A 159 4.31 -2.56 -19.78
N TYR A 160 3.47 -2.74 -18.77
CA TYR A 160 3.85 -2.44 -17.39
C TYR A 160 4.71 -3.53 -16.78
N ALA A 161 4.44 -4.79 -17.08
CA ALA A 161 5.36 -5.86 -16.70
C ALA A 161 6.76 -5.56 -17.22
N ILE A 162 6.87 -5.13 -18.48
CA ILE A 162 8.14 -4.74 -19.08
C ILE A 162 8.74 -3.51 -18.37
N VAL A 163 7.96 -2.45 -18.16
CA VAL A 163 8.47 -1.20 -17.56
C VAL A 163 8.86 -1.40 -16.09
N GLN A 164 8.04 -2.08 -15.31
CA GLN A 164 8.32 -2.32 -13.90
C GLN A 164 9.45 -3.32 -13.71
N SER A 165 9.50 -4.39 -14.50
CA SER A 165 10.58 -5.37 -14.44
C SER A 165 11.89 -4.89 -15.07
N ALA A 166 11.88 -3.77 -15.81
CA ALA A 166 13.09 -3.19 -16.39
C ALA A 166 14.11 -2.74 -15.33
N ASN A 167 13.66 -2.47 -14.10
CA ASN A 167 14.54 -2.18 -12.97
C ASN A 167 14.01 -2.82 -11.69
N LEU A 168 14.52 -3.99 -11.36
CA LEU A 168 14.09 -4.79 -10.22
C LEU A 168 14.46 -4.20 -8.84
N TYR A 169 15.22 -3.11 -8.81
CA TYR A 169 15.70 -2.46 -7.59
C TYR A 169 15.01 -1.14 -7.29
N VAL A 170 14.03 -0.74 -8.11
CA VAL A 170 13.37 0.55 -7.95
C VAL A 170 12.52 0.59 -6.66
N TYR A 171 12.59 1.72 -5.95
CA TYR A 171 11.74 2.00 -4.79
C TYR A 171 10.64 2.98 -5.21
N CYS A 172 9.37 2.64 -4.90
CA CYS A 172 8.17 3.47 -5.16
C CYS A 172 8.15 4.09 -6.57
N SER A 173 8.48 3.31 -7.61
CA SER A 173 8.52 3.77 -9.01
C SER A 173 9.36 5.06 -9.23
N ASN A 174 10.34 5.34 -8.37
CA ASN A 174 11.11 6.58 -8.23
C ASN A 174 10.31 7.79 -7.74
N ASP A 175 9.14 7.60 -7.16
CA ASP A 175 8.35 8.64 -6.50
C ASP A 175 8.13 8.34 -5.01
N PRO A 176 9.19 8.41 -4.19
CA PRO A 176 9.11 8.10 -2.76
C PRO A 176 8.44 9.21 -1.93
N VAL A 177 8.11 10.35 -2.52
CA VAL A 177 7.40 11.45 -1.85
C VAL A 177 5.90 11.16 -1.79
N ASN A 178 5.36 10.57 -2.86
CA ASN A 178 3.94 10.23 -2.97
C ASN A 178 3.65 8.75 -2.69
N GLY A 179 4.67 7.90 -2.66
CA GLY A 179 4.55 6.47 -2.48
C GLY A 179 5.33 5.91 -1.30
N VAL A 180 4.85 4.83 -0.73
CA VAL A 180 5.51 4.04 0.32
C VAL A 180 5.47 2.56 -0.02
N ASP A 181 6.53 1.83 0.27
CA ASP A 181 6.56 0.36 0.17
C ASP A 181 6.86 -0.25 1.55
N PRO A 182 5.87 -0.45 2.41
CA PRO A 182 6.08 -0.90 3.77
C PRO A 182 6.59 -2.33 3.88
N THR A 183 6.41 -3.13 2.84
CA THR A 183 6.72 -4.56 2.82
C THR A 183 7.96 -4.92 2.03
N GLY A 184 8.46 -4.01 1.22
CA GLY A 184 9.51 -4.28 0.24
C GLY A 184 9.04 -5.18 -0.90
N MET A 185 7.75 -5.13 -1.25
CA MET A 185 7.13 -5.90 -2.33
C MET A 185 6.27 -5.04 -3.24
N VAL A 186 5.55 -4.06 -2.65
CA VAL A 186 4.51 -3.29 -3.32
C VAL A 186 4.58 -1.84 -2.86
N ALA A 187 4.77 -0.93 -3.81
CA ALA A 187 4.55 0.48 -3.56
C ALA A 187 3.06 0.82 -3.64
N TYR A 188 2.57 1.61 -2.70
CA TYR A 188 1.22 2.17 -2.75
C TYR A 188 1.31 3.64 -3.10
N GLU A 189 0.61 4.04 -4.15
CA GLU A 189 0.40 5.44 -4.50
C GLU A 189 -0.82 5.99 -3.78
N TRP A 190 -0.81 7.28 -3.43
CA TRP A 190 -1.85 7.92 -2.67
C TRP A 190 -2.55 8.98 -3.51
N PHE A 191 -3.85 8.84 -3.62
CA PHE A 191 -4.72 9.70 -4.41
C PHE A 191 -5.60 10.57 -3.48
N ASN A 192 -5.90 11.79 -3.89
CA ASN A 192 -6.75 12.69 -3.10
C ASN A 192 -8.23 12.30 -3.14
N SER A 193 -8.63 11.48 -4.10
CA SER A 193 -9.98 10.97 -4.23
C SER A 193 -9.99 9.51 -4.69
N SER A 194 -11.08 8.80 -4.41
CA SER A 194 -11.31 7.47 -4.96
C SER A 194 -11.48 7.48 -6.48
N ASP A 195 -11.90 8.61 -7.05
CA ASP A 195 -12.03 8.80 -8.49
C ASP A 195 -10.65 8.84 -9.18
N GLU A 196 -9.68 9.56 -8.57
CA GLU A 196 -8.29 9.55 -9.05
C GLU A 196 -7.68 8.15 -8.96
N ALA A 197 -7.89 7.43 -7.86
CA ALA A 197 -7.44 6.06 -7.71
C ALA A 197 -8.07 5.12 -8.77
N ALA A 198 -9.35 5.28 -9.07
CA ALA A 198 -10.02 4.47 -10.10
C ALA A 198 -9.56 4.84 -11.52
N MET A 199 -9.26 6.11 -11.81
CA MET A 199 -8.69 6.54 -13.09
C MET A 199 -7.28 5.99 -13.30
N ASP A 200 -6.44 6.05 -12.27
CA ASP A 200 -5.10 5.50 -12.32
C ASP A 200 -5.13 3.97 -12.46
N TRP A 201 -6.05 3.31 -11.75
CA TRP A 201 -6.29 1.88 -11.92
C TRP A 201 -6.68 1.53 -13.36
N ALA A 202 -7.61 2.30 -13.96
CA ALA A 202 -8.04 2.08 -15.33
C ALA A 202 -6.86 2.22 -16.30
N TRP A 203 -6.03 3.22 -16.11
CA TRP A 203 -4.81 3.41 -16.87
C TRP A 203 -3.81 2.27 -16.70
N ASN A 204 -3.65 1.78 -15.48
CA ASN A 204 -2.66 0.79 -15.14
C ASN A 204 -3.07 -0.66 -15.47
N TYR A 205 -4.33 -1.00 -15.41
CA TYR A 205 -4.80 -2.37 -15.55
C TYR A 205 -5.73 -2.58 -16.73
N TYR A 206 -6.65 -1.66 -17.01
CA TYR A 206 -7.63 -1.86 -18.08
C TYR A 206 -7.00 -1.88 -19.48
N ALA A 207 -6.05 -1.01 -19.74
CA ALA A 207 -5.37 -0.91 -21.04
C ALA A 207 -4.62 -2.19 -21.46
N LYS A 208 -4.48 -3.15 -20.57
CA LYS A 208 -3.61 -4.32 -20.70
C LYS A 208 -4.34 -5.63 -20.83
N THR A 209 -5.63 -5.67 -20.51
CA THR A 209 -6.40 -6.90 -20.57
C THR A 209 -6.83 -7.20 -21.98
N ASP A 210 -6.62 -8.43 -22.43
CA ASP A 210 -7.35 -8.97 -23.57
C ASP A 210 -8.82 -9.08 -23.15
N TYR A 211 -9.61 -8.10 -23.57
CA TYR A 211 -11.02 -7.88 -23.20
C TYR A 211 -11.94 -9.08 -23.40
N SER A 212 -11.43 -10.20 -23.90
CA SER A 212 -12.27 -11.32 -24.27
C SER A 212 -12.49 -12.36 -23.19
N ARG A 213 -11.75 -12.34 -22.05
CA ARG A 213 -11.72 -13.51 -21.16
C ARG A 213 -11.76 -13.26 -19.66
N PHE A 214 -11.19 -12.18 -19.14
CA PHE A 214 -11.08 -11.98 -17.69
C PHE A 214 -11.44 -10.55 -17.31
N GLU A 215 -12.30 -10.42 -16.31
CA GLU A 215 -12.46 -9.17 -15.60
C GLU A 215 -11.36 -9.07 -14.54
N GLN A 216 -10.80 -7.90 -14.36
CA GLN A 216 -9.85 -7.61 -13.28
C GLN A 216 -10.52 -6.79 -12.20
N LEU A 217 -10.11 -7.00 -10.95
CA LEU A 217 -10.66 -6.31 -9.79
C LEU A 217 -9.56 -5.92 -8.81
N SER A 218 -9.65 -4.70 -8.29
CA SER A 218 -8.90 -4.26 -7.11
C SER A 218 -9.81 -3.65 -6.07
N ILE A 219 -9.46 -3.82 -4.80
CA ILE A 219 -10.09 -3.08 -3.71
C ILE A 219 -9.50 -1.68 -3.65
N ILE A 220 -10.36 -0.68 -3.54
CA ILE A 220 -9.97 0.70 -3.22
C ILE A 220 -9.99 0.85 -1.70
N TYR A 221 -8.88 1.27 -1.15
CA TYR A 221 -8.70 1.53 0.27
C TYR A 221 -8.73 3.02 0.56
N LYS A 222 -9.38 3.37 1.66
CA LYS A 222 -9.34 4.70 2.24
C LYS A 222 -8.31 4.72 3.35
N ILE A 223 -7.40 5.67 3.27
CA ILE A 223 -6.30 5.85 4.20
C ILE A 223 -6.53 7.16 4.94
N LYS A 224 -6.62 7.11 6.27
CA LYS A 224 -6.93 8.28 7.08
C LYS A 224 -5.93 8.49 8.20
N SER A 225 -5.49 9.74 8.39
CA SER A 225 -4.69 10.18 9.54
C SER A 225 -5.10 11.60 9.94
N GLY A 226 -5.74 11.74 11.11
CA GLY A 226 -6.36 13.00 11.54
C GLY A 226 -7.41 13.48 10.53
N ASP A 227 -7.25 14.69 10.02
CA ASP A 227 -8.16 15.29 9.02
C ASP A 227 -7.75 14.96 7.57
N LYS A 228 -6.62 14.32 7.37
CA LYS A 228 -6.14 13.94 6.03
C LYS A 228 -6.75 12.61 5.62
N VAL A 229 -7.24 12.56 4.38
CA VAL A 229 -7.81 11.36 3.77
C VAL A 229 -7.20 11.21 2.39
N TYR A 230 -6.68 10.02 2.12
CA TYR A 230 -6.21 9.61 0.80
C TYR A 230 -6.85 8.28 0.42
N TYR A 231 -6.68 7.91 -0.83
CA TYR A 231 -7.16 6.65 -1.39
C TYR A 231 -6.00 5.96 -2.10
N THR A 232 -6.07 4.64 -2.15
CA THR A 232 -5.16 3.80 -2.93
C THR A 232 -5.90 2.54 -3.35
N TYR A 233 -5.28 1.73 -4.18
CA TYR A 233 -5.83 0.41 -4.54
C TYR A 233 -4.75 -0.67 -4.40
N GLY A 234 -5.19 -1.91 -4.19
CA GLY A 234 -4.30 -3.08 -4.20
C GLY A 234 -4.03 -3.57 -5.62
N TYR A 235 -3.20 -4.60 -5.77
CA TYR A 235 -3.03 -5.26 -7.06
C TYR A 235 -4.35 -5.79 -7.61
N ALA A 236 -4.50 -5.70 -8.92
CA ALA A 236 -5.62 -6.31 -9.61
C ALA A 236 -5.50 -7.83 -9.59
N VAL A 237 -6.61 -8.50 -9.39
CA VAL A 237 -6.75 -9.95 -9.50
C VAL A 237 -7.66 -10.27 -10.67
N ASP A 238 -7.32 -11.33 -11.40
CA ASP A 238 -8.18 -11.82 -12.48
C ASP A 238 -9.39 -12.55 -11.90
N ILE A 239 -10.55 -12.26 -12.48
CA ILE A 239 -11.80 -12.91 -12.15
C ILE A 239 -12.16 -13.82 -13.30
N LEU A 240 -12.12 -15.14 -13.06
CA LEU A 240 -12.55 -16.13 -14.04
C LEU A 240 -14.06 -16.05 -14.24
N GLU A 241 -14.51 -15.75 -15.45
CA GLU A 241 -15.88 -16.04 -15.85
C GLU A 241 -16.12 -17.54 -15.74
N SER A 242 -16.94 -17.96 -14.80
CA SER A 242 -17.42 -19.34 -14.80
C SER A 242 -18.41 -19.51 -15.96
N SER A 243 -17.98 -20.10 -17.04
CA SER A 243 -18.73 -20.33 -18.27
C SER A 243 -19.90 -21.31 -18.15
N SER A 244 -20.32 -21.70 -16.96
CA SER A 244 -21.46 -22.57 -16.79
C SER A 244 -22.22 -22.28 -15.51
N VAL A 245 -23.50 -21.95 -15.71
CA VAL A 245 -24.59 -21.97 -14.73
C VAL A 245 -24.81 -20.70 -13.90
N ALA A 246 -25.75 -19.87 -14.40
CA ALA A 246 -26.78 -19.16 -13.63
C ALA A 246 -26.39 -18.25 -12.48
N ASN A 247 -25.15 -17.77 -12.36
CA ASN A 247 -24.82 -16.57 -11.62
C ASN A 247 -23.62 -15.89 -12.27
N PRO A 248 -23.87 -15.06 -13.29
CA PRO A 248 -22.82 -14.23 -13.88
C PRO A 248 -22.45 -13.15 -12.85
N HIS A 249 -21.16 -12.87 -12.71
CA HIS A 249 -20.63 -11.65 -12.15
C HIS A 249 -20.68 -11.47 -10.64
N TYR A 250 -20.25 -12.46 -9.87
CA TYR A 250 -19.78 -12.18 -8.52
C TYR A 250 -18.26 -12.06 -8.57
N SER A 251 -17.77 -10.84 -8.77
CA SER A 251 -16.39 -10.51 -8.46
C SER A 251 -16.17 -10.83 -7.00
N ASP A 252 -15.32 -11.81 -6.67
CA ASP A 252 -15.05 -12.11 -5.27
C ASP A 252 -14.04 -11.09 -4.72
N PRO A 253 -14.47 -10.04 -4.00
CA PRO A 253 -13.55 -9.06 -3.42
C PRO A 253 -12.54 -9.68 -2.46
N ASN A 254 -12.82 -10.89 -1.94
CA ASN A 254 -11.93 -11.56 -1.01
C ASN A 254 -10.60 -11.94 -1.67
N ALA A 255 -10.59 -12.26 -2.96
CA ALA A 255 -9.36 -12.54 -3.68
C ALA A 255 -8.42 -11.31 -3.73
N ALA A 256 -8.99 -10.11 -3.87
CA ALA A 256 -8.21 -8.87 -3.92
C ALA A 256 -7.80 -8.36 -2.52
N ARG A 257 -8.48 -8.77 -1.44
CA ARG A 257 -8.17 -8.33 -0.06
C ARG A 257 -6.79 -8.75 0.43
N GLN A 258 -6.19 -9.78 -0.13
CA GLN A 258 -4.83 -10.19 0.21
C GLN A 258 -3.78 -9.12 -0.11
N TYR A 259 -4.11 -8.17 -0.99
CA TYR A 259 -3.26 -7.05 -1.40
C TYR A 259 -3.59 -5.74 -0.67
N ALA A 260 -4.25 -5.83 0.48
CA ALA A 260 -4.52 -4.67 1.32
C ALA A 260 -3.24 -3.95 1.72
N PRO A 261 -3.20 -2.62 1.69
CA PRO A 261 -2.08 -1.85 2.20
C PRO A 261 -1.86 -2.18 3.68
N THR A 262 -0.67 -2.66 4.02
CA THR A 262 -0.31 -3.02 5.39
C THR A 262 0.98 -2.30 5.80
N GLY A 263 1.11 -1.98 7.09
CA GLY A 263 2.31 -1.36 7.64
C GLY A 263 2.46 0.13 7.33
N ILE A 264 1.41 0.81 6.88
CA ILE A 264 1.39 2.27 6.72
C ILE A 264 1.22 2.86 8.12
N ILE A 265 2.32 3.37 8.66
CA ILE A 265 2.41 3.79 10.05
C ILE A 265 1.66 5.10 10.28
N GLY A 266 0.83 5.16 11.33
CA GLY A 266 0.08 6.35 11.72
C GLY A 266 -1.20 6.59 10.91
N TRP A 267 -1.60 5.64 10.05
CA TRP A 267 -2.77 5.76 9.22
C TRP A 267 -3.76 4.62 9.45
N GLU A 268 -5.03 4.96 9.56
CA GLU A 268 -6.13 3.98 9.47
C GLU A 268 -6.34 3.59 8.01
N VAL A 269 -6.28 2.30 7.72
CA VAL A 269 -6.59 1.74 6.41
C VAL A 269 -7.92 1.01 6.52
N SER A 270 -8.87 1.37 5.67
CA SER A 270 -10.18 0.72 5.58
C SER A 270 -10.55 0.44 4.13
N GLU A 271 -11.27 -0.65 3.89
CA GLU A 271 -11.88 -0.89 2.59
C GLU A 271 -12.92 0.19 2.32
N TYR A 272 -12.87 0.79 1.14
CA TYR A 272 -13.79 1.86 0.76
C TYR A 272 -14.69 1.46 -0.40
N GLY A 273 -14.14 0.75 -1.38
CA GLY A 273 -14.85 0.32 -2.55
C GLY A 273 -14.03 -0.66 -3.35
N PHE A 274 -14.45 -0.90 -4.58
CA PHE A 274 -13.65 -1.65 -5.54
C PHE A 274 -13.78 -1.06 -6.94
N VAL A 275 -12.81 -1.34 -7.78
CA VAL A 275 -12.77 -1.03 -9.19
C VAL A 275 -12.56 -2.33 -9.96
N HIS A 276 -13.29 -2.52 -11.05
CA HIS A 276 -13.17 -3.70 -11.90
C HIS A 276 -13.37 -3.36 -13.37
N SER A 277 -12.92 -4.22 -14.23
CA SER A 277 -13.10 -4.10 -15.68
C SER A 277 -14.29 -4.92 -16.16
N HIS A 278 -14.97 -4.43 -17.21
CA HIS A 278 -15.94 -5.20 -17.98
C HIS A 278 -15.44 -5.43 -19.39
N ALA A 279 -15.63 -6.62 -19.91
CA ALA A 279 -15.26 -6.98 -21.28
C ALA A 279 -16.19 -6.38 -22.35
N SER A 280 -17.31 -5.83 -21.93
CA SER A 280 -18.33 -5.24 -22.83
C SER A 280 -18.63 -3.79 -22.43
N THR A 281 -19.26 -3.04 -23.34
CA THR A 281 -19.69 -1.64 -23.13
C THR A 281 -20.86 -1.50 -22.13
N THR A 282 -21.11 -2.49 -21.31
CA THR A 282 -22.19 -2.47 -20.33
C THR A 282 -21.77 -1.68 -19.10
N GLU A 283 -22.66 -0.79 -18.66
CA GLU A 283 -22.58 -0.10 -17.38
C GLU A 283 -22.54 -1.09 -16.20
N LEU A 284 -22.35 -0.56 -14.99
CA LEU A 284 -22.41 -1.33 -13.76
C LEU A 284 -23.61 -2.29 -13.69
N SER A 285 -23.36 -3.55 -13.43
CA SER A 285 -24.38 -4.58 -13.30
C SER A 285 -25.23 -4.37 -12.04
N LEU A 286 -26.38 -5.06 -11.97
CA LEU A 286 -27.20 -5.05 -10.75
C LEU A 286 -26.46 -5.64 -9.55
N ASP A 287 -25.55 -6.60 -9.77
CA ASP A 287 -24.81 -7.25 -8.70
C ASP A 287 -23.69 -6.34 -8.18
N ASP A 288 -23.03 -5.56 -9.04
CA ASP A 288 -22.12 -4.50 -8.62
C ASP A 288 -22.81 -3.48 -7.71
N LYS A 289 -24.00 -3.03 -8.11
CA LYS A 289 -24.82 -2.09 -7.32
C LYS A 289 -25.27 -2.71 -5.99
N LYS A 290 -25.57 -4.02 -5.95
CA LYS A 290 -25.95 -4.72 -4.72
C LYS A 290 -24.81 -4.79 -3.70
N SER A 291 -23.56 -4.89 -4.12
CA SER A 291 -22.42 -4.90 -3.20
C SER A 291 -22.33 -3.62 -2.39
N VAL A 292 -22.71 -2.47 -2.99
CA VAL A 292 -22.83 -1.19 -2.29
C VAL A 292 -24.11 -1.11 -1.46
N LEU A 293 -25.25 -1.60 -2.01
CA LEU A 293 -26.54 -1.60 -1.31
C LEU A 293 -26.56 -2.49 -0.07
N ASN A 294 -25.78 -3.58 -0.04
CA ASN A 294 -25.64 -4.46 1.12
C ASN A 294 -24.66 -3.93 2.17
N ALA A 295 -24.12 -2.72 1.98
CA ALA A 295 -23.22 -2.03 2.87
C ALA A 295 -21.83 -2.69 3.03
N ASP A 296 -21.45 -3.55 2.11
CA ASP A 296 -20.10 -4.15 2.09
C ASP A 296 -19.06 -3.11 1.67
N PHE A 297 -19.44 -2.20 0.73
CA PHE A 297 -18.60 -1.12 0.22
C PHE A 297 -19.35 0.20 0.11
N SER A 298 -18.61 1.31 0.17
CA SER A 298 -19.19 2.66 -0.01
C SER A 298 -19.32 3.05 -1.48
N ILE A 299 -18.54 2.41 -2.38
CA ILE A 299 -18.45 2.80 -3.78
C ILE A 299 -18.02 1.61 -4.64
N VAL A 300 -18.46 1.60 -5.89
CA VAL A 300 -17.97 0.69 -6.92
C VAL A 300 -17.73 1.43 -8.22
N TYR A 301 -16.68 1.05 -8.92
CA TYR A 301 -16.33 1.54 -10.25
C TYR A 301 -16.29 0.38 -11.24
N ALA A 302 -16.88 0.60 -12.43
CA ALA A 302 -16.70 -0.28 -13.58
C ALA A 302 -15.97 0.48 -14.69
N VAL A 303 -14.91 -0.10 -15.19
CA VAL A 303 -14.14 0.41 -16.33
C VAL A 303 -14.56 -0.40 -17.55
N VAL A 304 -15.04 0.28 -18.57
CA VAL A 304 -15.58 -0.35 -19.79
C VAL A 304 -14.95 0.26 -21.03
N PRO A 305 -14.87 -0.48 -22.17
CA PRO A 305 -14.43 0.08 -23.43
C PRO A 305 -15.40 1.19 -23.87
N ASN A 306 -14.87 2.29 -24.38
CA ASN A 306 -15.73 3.32 -24.96
C ASN A 306 -16.33 2.82 -26.29
N GLU A 307 -17.64 2.96 -26.46
CA GLU A 307 -18.37 2.46 -27.61
C GLU A 307 -17.90 3.08 -28.96
N TYR A 308 -17.35 4.29 -28.90
CA TYR A 308 -17.00 5.05 -30.12
C TYR A 308 -15.51 5.17 -30.35
N ASN A 309 -14.66 4.86 -29.37
CA ASN A 309 -13.22 5.02 -29.47
C ASN A 309 -12.46 3.97 -28.66
N ASN A 310 -11.88 3.00 -29.34
CA ASN A 310 -11.10 1.91 -28.71
C ASN A 310 -9.83 2.38 -27.95
N SER A 311 -9.44 3.65 -28.09
CA SER A 311 -8.32 4.23 -27.34
C SER A 311 -8.78 4.96 -26.07
N VAL A 312 -10.04 4.84 -25.70
CA VAL A 312 -10.64 5.50 -24.55
C VAL A 312 -11.44 4.48 -23.75
N VAL A 313 -11.45 4.63 -22.44
CA VAL A 313 -12.35 3.88 -21.55
C VAL A 313 -13.31 4.81 -20.87
N ASP A 314 -14.47 4.33 -20.55
CA ASP A 314 -15.45 4.99 -19.72
C ASP A 314 -15.42 4.37 -18.32
N ILE A 315 -15.47 5.20 -17.29
CA ILE A 315 -15.47 4.77 -15.90
C ILE A 315 -16.83 5.13 -15.29
N PHE A 316 -17.59 4.12 -14.98
CA PHE A 316 -18.89 4.25 -14.32
C PHE A 316 -18.71 4.14 -12.80
N LYS A 317 -19.44 4.96 -12.06
CA LYS A 317 -19.35 5.05 -10.61
C LYS A 317 -20.73 4.88 -9.98
N TYR A 318 -20.82 4.06 -8.95
CA TYR A 318 -22.00 3.95 -8.11
C TYR A 318 -21.60 4.08 -6.64
N HIS A 319 -22.24 4.95 -5.89
CA HIS A 319 -21.99 5.10 -4.45
C HIS A 319 -23.31 5.17 -3.67
N ASP A 320 -23.27 4.71 -2.42
CA ASP A 320 -24.39 4.77 -1.52
C ASP A 320 -24.49 6.15 -0.86
N THR A 321 -25.64 6.79 -1.00
CA THR A 321 -25.96 8.08 -0.39
C THR A 321 -26.94 7.96 0.79
N ARG A 322 -27.18 6.74 1.29
CA ARG A 322 -28.17 6.45 2.34
C ARG A 322 -27.94 7.19 3.67
N SER A 323 -26.76 7.77 3.91
CA SER A 323 -26.54 8.65 5.07
C SER A 323 -27.49 9.83 5.16
N ASN A 324 -28.20 10.17 4.06
CA ASN A 324 -29.18 11.23 3.95
C ASN A 324 -30.62 10.72 3.72
N GLY A 325 -30.89 9.44 3.83
CA GLY A 325 -32.24 8.86 3.77
C GLY A 325 -32.81 8.65 2.37
N TYR A 326 -32.06 8.85 1.32
CA TYR A 326 -32.46 8.62 -0.08
C TYR A 326 -31.46 7.72 -0.79
N SER A 327 -31.98 6.64 -1.43
CA SER A 327 -31.21 5.94 -2.47
C SER A 327 -31.22 6.80 -3.73
N VAL A 328 -30.14 7.47 -4.03
CA VAL A 328 -29.97 8.08 -5.34
C VAL A 328 -29.42 6.97 -6.24
N GLU A 329 -30.22 6.54 -7.21
CA GLU A 329 -29.70 5.78 -8.36
C GLU A 329 -28.56 6.59 -8.96
N GLY A 330 -27.42 5.94 -9.09
CA GLY A 330 -26.14 6.56 -9.29
C GLY A 330 -26.09 7.63 -10.36
N VAL A 331 -25.51 8.74 -10.00
CA VAL A 331 -24.99 9.66 -10.99
C VAL A 331 -23.81 8.96 -11.64
N VAL A 332 -24.04 8.39 -12.79
CA VAL A 332 -23.01 7.84 -13.66
C VAL A 332 -22.23 9.04 -14.19
N TYR A 333 -21.09 9.34 -13.59
CA TYR A 333 -20.13 10.23 -14.21
C TYR A 333 -19.31 9.40 -15.21
N GLY A 334 -19.55 9.61 -16.49
CA GLY A 334 -18.63 9.15 -17.51
C GLY A 334 -17.31 9.91 -17.34
N MET A 335 -16.33 9.27 -16.76
CA MET A 335 -14.95 9.74 -16.79
C MET A 335 -14.28 9.02 -17.95
N SER A 336 -13.84 9.76 -18.97
CA SER A 336 -13.11 9.18 -20.10
C SER A 336 -11.64 9.34 -19.89
N CYS A 337 -10.91 8.24 -19.98
CA CYS A 337 -9.46 8.18 -19.87
C CYS A 337 -8.88 7.79 -21.24
N LEU A 338 -7.90 8.55 -21.75
CA LEU A 338 -7.20 8.21 -22.99
C LEU A 338 -6.22 7.06 -22.73
N LEU A 339 -6.35 5.98 -23.48
CA LEU A 339 -5.36 4.90 -23.54
C LEU A 339 -4.35 5.24 -24.64
N TYR A 340 -3.09 5.44 -24.31
CA TYR A 340 -2.00 5.64 -25.26
C TYR A 340 -1.21 4.35 -25.47
#